data_b101a9c8b549155ff60e00588e1e597a
#
_entry.id   b101a9c8b549155ff60e00588e1e597a
#
_cell.length_a   1.000
_cell.length_b   1.000
_cell.length_c   1.000
_cell.angle_alpha   90.00
_cell.angle_beta   90.00
_cell.angle_gamma   90.00
#
_symmetry.space_group_name_H-M   'P 1'
#
loop_
_entity.id
_entity.type
_entity.pdbx_description
1 polymer ?
#
loop_
_entity_poly.entity_id
_entity_poly.type
_entity_poly.pdbx_seq_one_letter_code
_entity_poly.pdbx_strand_id
1 'polypeptide(L)'
;MAQACDAFMAYATVHTWLSSLQRQARLTPQERQECLQVLAAFCAYVRQAPDVIITTCLCDTPDGKTIQSRSRQHYAAQIDAFQQQVSGSLRQQVQYGRIVRSFLIHNGVMLQAGWQYRPHGTSE
;
A
#
# COMPACT_ATOMS: atom_id res chain seq x y z
N MET A 1 -6.06 17.49 10.59
CA MET A 1 -5.69 16.18 10.89
C MET A 1 -6.80 15.21 10.77
N ALA A 2 -7.81 15.21 11.64
CA ALA A 2 -8.93 14.32 11.45
C ALA A 2 -9.57 14.54 10.09
N GLN A 3 -9.63 15.80 9.66
CA GLN A 3 -10.22 16.12 8.36
C GLN A 3 -9.45 15.52 7.21
N ALA A 4 -8.13 15.51 7.29
CA ALA A 4 -7.32 14.94 6.23
C ALA A 4 -7.58 13.44 6.10
N CYS A 5 -7.71 12.75 7.24
CA CYS A 5 -7.99 11.33 7.24
C CYS A 5 -9.39 11.06 6.73
N ASP A 6 -10.36 11.89 7.11
CA ASP A 6 -11.73 11.72 6.65
C ASP A 6 -11.82 11.89 5.12
N ALA A 7 -11.14 12.92 4.61
CA ALA A 7 -11.12 13.14 3.17
C ALA A 7 -10.46 11.96 2.45
N PHE A 8 -9.42 11.42 3.04
CA PHE A 8 -8.69 10.30 2.47
C PHE A 8 -9.55 9.05 2.42
N MET A 9 -10.43 8.87 3.40
CA MET A 9 -11.35 7.75 3.43
C MET A 9 -12.36 7.76 2.30
N ALA A 10 -12.53 8.89 1.63
CA ALA A 10 -13.46 8.98 0.52
C ALA A 10 -12.98 8.23 -0.72
N TYR A 11 -11.70 7.95 -0.81
CA TYR A 11 -11.19 7.20 -1.96
C TYR A 11 -11.65 5.76 -1.91
N ALA A 12 -12.16 5.27 -3.03
CA ALA A 12 -12.68 3.89 -3.09
C ALA A 12 -11.62 2.87 -2.73
N THR A 13 -10.38 3.07 -3.20
CA THR A 13 -9.30 2.12 -2.93
C THR A 13 -8.92 2.10 -1.46
N VAL A 14 -9.00 3.24 -0.80
CA VAL A 14 -8.72 3.30 0.64
C VAL A 14 -9.78 2.57 1.41
N HIS A 15 -11.05 2.76 1.04
CA HIS A 15 -12.15 2.06 1.67
C HIS A 15 -12.01 0.54 1.50
N THR A 16 -11.70 0.11 0.29
CA THR A 16 -11.50 -1.32 0.00
C THR A 16 -10.39 -1.91 0.87
N TRP A 17 -9.28 -1.20 0.95
CA TRP A 17 -8.13 -1.63 1.74
C TRP A 17 -8.48 -1.80 3.22
N LEU A 18 -9.07 -0.76 3.80
CA LEU A 18 -9.35 -0.79 5.23
C LEU A 18 -10.44 -1.80 5.57
N SER A 19 -11.43 -1.95 4.71
CA SER A 19 -12.47 -2.96 4.91
C SER A 19 -11.87 -4.36 4.91
N SER A 20 -10.95 -4.61 3.97
CA SER A 20 -10.29 -5.90 3.88
C SER A 20 -9.41 -6.15 5.10
N LEU A 21 -8.63 -5.15 5.51
CA LEU A 21 -7.79 -5.28 6.70
C LEU A 21 -8.63 -5.54 7.95
N GLN A 22 -9.74 -4.84 8.07
CA GLN A 22 -10.59 -4.99 9.25
C GLN A 22 -11.11 -6.42 9.38
N ARG A 23 -11.44 -7.02 8.24
CA ARG A 23 -11.90 -8.41 8.24
C ARG A 23 -10.81 -9.37 8.64
N GLN A 24 -9.59 -9.09 8.25
CA GLN A 24 -8.47 -10.00 8.51
C GLN A 24 -7.80 -9.80 9.85
N ALA A 25 -7.68 -8.55 10.29
CA ALA A 25 -6.78 -8.24 11.38
C ALA A 25 -7.40 -7.49 12.54
N ARG A 26 -8.64 -7.06 12.44
CA ARG A 26 -9.30 -6.33 13.52
C ARG A 26 -8.48 -5.15 14.01
N LEU A 27 -8.28 -4.19 13.13
CA LEU A 27 -7.51 -3.02 13.46
C LEU A 27 -8.11 -2.23 14.61
N THR A 28 -7.27 -1.78 15.53
CA THR A 28 -7.69 -0.81 16.52
C THR A 28 -7.84 0.55 15.83
N PRO A 29 -8.59 1.50 16.43
CA PRO A 29 -8.67 2.84 15.85
C PRO A 29 -7.31 3.50 15.66
N GLN A 30 -6.37 3.25 16.56
CA GLN A 30 -5.03 3.80 16.42
C GLN A 30 -4.29 3.21 15.24
N GLU A 31 -4.39 1.90 15.07
CA GLU A 31 -3.76 1.23 13.94
C GLU A 31 -4.34 1.70 12.62
N ARG A 32 -5.66 1.89 12.59
CA ARG A 32 -6.31 2.40 11.40
C ARG A 32 -5.82 3.80 11.07
N GLN A 33 -5.69 4.64 12.08
CA GLN A 33 -5.19 6.00 11.91
C GLN A 33 -3.76 5.98 11.37
N GLU A 34 -2.93 5.12 11.91
CA GLU A 34 -1.55 5.00 11.46
C GLU A 34 -1.51 4.58 9.99
N CYS A 35 -2.32 3.60 9.61
CA CYS A 35 -2.38 3.16 8.21
C CYS A 35 -2.73 4.31 7.29
N LEU A 36 -3.73 5.11 7.68
CA LEU A 36 -4.15 6.25 6.86
C LEU A 36 -3.05 7.29 6.75
N GLN A 37 -2.38 7.58 7.84
CA GLN A 37 -1.31 8.57 7.85
C GLN A 37 -0.13 8.13 6.98
N VAL A 38 0.24 6.86 7.08
CA VAL A 38 1.35 6.33 6.30
C VAL A 38 1.02 6.35 4.82
N LEU A 39 -0.18 5.92 4.46
CA LEU A 39 -0.55 5.93 3.04
C LEU A 39 -0.62 7.35 2.51
N ALA A 40 -1.15 8.29 3.30
CA ALA A 40 -1.20 9.68 2.88
C ALA A 40 0.21 10.23 2.63
N ALA A 41 1.15 9.87 3.50
CA ALA A 41 2.54 10.28 3.32
C ALA A 41 3.14 9.70 2.04
N PHE A 42 2.85 8.44 1.75
CA PHE A 42 3.35 7.83 0.52
C PHE A 42 2.74 8.50 -0.71
N CYS A 43 1.44 8.77 -0.69
CA CYS A 43 0.78 9.44 -1.80
C CYS A 43 1.37 10.83 -2.04
N ALA A 44 1.71 11.54 -0.97
CA ALA A 44 2.38 12.83 -1.10
C ALA A 44 3.78 12.67 -1.69
N TYR A 45 4.47 11.62 -1.29
CA TYR A 45 5.82 11.33 -1.78
C TYR A 45 5.81 11.09 -3.29
N VAL A 46 4.87 10.29 -3.78
CA VAL A 46 4.78 10.00 -5.21
C VAL A 46 3.92 11.01 -5.96
N ARG A 47 3.27 11.92 -5.23
CA ARG A 47 2.42 12.97 -5.79
C ARG A 47 1.26 12.42 -6.59
N GLN A 48 0.63 11.39 -6.07
CA GLN A 48 -0.50 10.77 -6.72
C GLN A 48 -1.54 10.35 -5.69
N ALA A 49 -2.80 10.45 -6.08
CA ALA A 49 -3.89 10.00 -5.23
C ALA A 49 -3.91 8.47 -5.16
N PRO A 50 -4.46 7.90 -4.10
CA PRO A 50 -4.48 6.43 -3.97
C PRO A 50 -5.17 5.74 -5.13
N ASP A 51 -6.30 6.26 -5.59
CA ASP A 51 -7.02 5.64 -6.71
C ASP A 51 -6.19 5.67 -7.98
N VAL A 52 -5.40 6.72 -8.19
CA VAL A 52 -4.53 6.82 -9.36
C VAL A 52 -3.45 5.74 -9.32
N ILE A 53 -2.87 5.49 -8.15
CA ILE A 53 -1.85 4.46 -8.02
C ILE A 53 -2.42 3.11 -8.45
N ILE A 54 -3.59 2.77 -7.99
CA ILE A 54 -4.18 1.48 -8.30
C ILE A 54 -4.60 1.39 -9.77
N THR A 55 -5.22 2.43 -10.32
CA THR A 55 -5.63 2.38 -11.72
C THR A 55 -4.43 2.37 -12.66
N THR A 56 -3.32 2.93 -12.25
CA THR A 56 -2.09 2.86 -13.04
C THR A 56 -1.54 1.45 -13.09
N CYS A 57 -1.72 0.70 -12.00
CA CYS A 57 -1.21 -0.66 -11.92
C CYS A 57 -2.14 -1.69 -12.53
N LEU A 58 -3.41 -1.37 -12.70
CA LEU A 58 -4.40 -2.32 -13.22
C LEU A 58 -4.93 -1.84 -14.56
N CYS A 59 -5.04 -2.76 -15.50
CA CYS A 59 -5.53 -2.46 -16.83
C CYS A 59 -6.75 -3.32 -17.12
N ASP A 60 -7.79 -2.70 -17.66
CA ASP A 60 -8.98 -3.44 -18.04
C ASP A 60 -8.72 -4.20 -19.33
N THR A 61 -9.11 -5.45 -19.34
CA THR A 61 -9.03 -6.31 -20.52
C THR A 61 -10.39 -6.98 -20.71
N PRO A 62 -10.64 -7.60 -21.87
CA PRO A 62 -11.90 -8.33 -22.07
C PRO A 62 -12.10 -9.42 -21.02
N ASP A 63 -11.03 -9.96 -20.47
CA ASP A 63 -11.12 -11.03 -19.47
C ASP A 63 -11.12 -10.51 -18.04
N GLY A 64 -11.15 -9.19 -17.84
CA GLY A 64 -11.11 -8.58 -16.52
C GLY A 64 -9.91 -7.68 -16.38
N LYS A 65 -9.44 -7.51 -15.16
CA LYS A 65 -8.31 -6.63 -14.92
C LYS A 65 -7.00 -7.40 -14.93
N THR A 66 -5.98 -6.77 -15.49
CA THR A 66 -4.64 -7.33 -15.57
C THR A 66 -3.66 -6.36 -14.91
N ILE A 67 -2.68 -6.90 -14.22
CA ILE A 67 -1.66 -6.08 -13.58
C ILE A 67 -0.63 -5.64 -14.61
N GLN A 68 -0.35 -4.34 -14.63
CA GLN A 68 0.71 -3.79 -15.47
C GLN A 68 2.04 -4.00 -14.77
N SER A 69 2.84 -4.89 -15.28
CA SER A 69 4.11 -5.26 -14.65
C SER A 69 5.04 -4.07 -14.46
N ARG A 70 5.13 -3.21 -15.47
CA ARG A 70 6.02 -2.07 -15.40
C ARG A 70 5.61 -1.10 -14.30
N SER A 71 4.32 -0.81 -14.21
CA SER A 71 3.80 0.07 -13.17
C SER A 71 3.97 -0.55 -11.80
N ARG A 72 3.71 -1.84 -11.69
CA ARG A 72 3.90 -2.55 -10.42
C ARG A 72 5.34 -2.45 -9.95
N GLN A 73 6.29 -2.67 -10.85
CA GLN A 73 7.71 -2.57 -10.51
C GLN A 73 8.09 -1.15 -10.12
N HIS A 74 7.53 -0.18 -10.83
CA HIS A 74 7.77 1.22 -10.50
C HIS A 74 7.34 1.54 -9.08
N TYR A 75 6.13 1.14 -8.71
CA TYR A 75 5.65 1.45 -7.36
C TYR A 75 6.35 0.62 -6.30
N ALA A 76 6.76 -0.60 -6.62
CA ALA A 76 7.57 -1.37 -5.68
C ALA A 76 8.86 -0.65 -5.36
N ALA A 77 9.52 -0.10 -6.39
CA ALA A 77 10.74 0.67 -6.18
C ALA A 77 10.47 1.96 -5.40
N GLN A 78 9.34 2.61 -5.67
CA GLN A 78 8.98 3.82 -4.94
C GLN A 78 8.72 3.53 -3.46
N ILE A 79 8.12 2.39 -3.17
CA ILE A 79 7.89 1.99 -1.79
C ILE A 79 9.21 1.76 -1.07
N ASP A 80 10.15 1.10 -1.73
CA ASP A 80 11.46 0.87 -1.15
C ASP A 80 12.17 2.20 -0.84
N ALA A 81 12.11 3.14 -1.77
CA ALA A 81 12.74 4.44 -1.58
C ALA A 81 12.05 5.23 -0.46
N PHE A 82 10.73 5.21 -0.45
CA PHE A 82 9.95 5.88 0.59
C PHE A 82 10.30 5.32 1.96
N GLN A 83 10.35 4.01 2.07
CA GLN A 83 10.66 3.32 3.30
C GLN A 83 12.02 3.76 3.85
N GLN A 84 13.00 3.90 2.97
CA GLN A 84 14.34 4.25 3.40
C GLN A 84 14.46 5.68 3.90
N GLN A 85 13.59 6.57 3.46
CA GLN A 85 13.69 7.95 3.91
C GLN A 85 12.85 8.25 5.14
N VAL A 86 12.09 7.30 5.63
CA VAL A 86 11.30 7.49 6.84
C VAL A 86 12.25 7.68 8.01
N SER A 87 12.01 8.76 8.78
CA SER A 87 12.77 8.98 9.99
C SER A 87 12.40 7.95 11.03
N GLY A 88 13.38 7.55 11.82
CA GLY A 88 13.11 6.65 12.92
C GLY A 88 13.89 5.36 12.79
N SER A 89 13.46 4.36 13.52
CA SER A 89 14.17 3.09 13.58
C SER A 89 13.96 2.28 12.30
N LEU A 90 14.81 1.30 12.12
CA LEU A 90 14.63 0.34 11.03
C LEU A 90 13.27 -0.32 11.11
N ARG A 91 12.81 -0.60 12.34
CA ARG A 91 11.52 -1.21 12.54
C ARG A 91 10.40 -0.33 11.99
N GLN A 92 10.48 0.98 12.24
CA GLN A 92 9.48 1.91 11.71
C GLN A 92 9.53 1.98 10.19
N GLN A 93 10.71 1.98 9.62
CA GLN A 93 10.88 1.99 8.17
C GLN A 93 10.21 0.77 7.54
N VAL A 94 10.46 -0.41 8.11
CA VAL A 94 9.86 -1.63 7.61
C VAL A 94 8.33 -1.60 7.76
N GLN A 95 7.85 -1.07 8.87
CA GLN A 95 6.42 -0.97 9.12
C GLN A 95 5.73 -0.07 8.08
N TYR A 96 6.34 1.06 7.77
CA TYR A 96 5.79 1.96 6.77
C TYR A 96 5.71 1.28 5.40
N GLY A 97 6.77 0.58 5.03
CA GLY A 97 6.76 -0.16 3.77
C GLY A 97 5.66 -1.22 3.72
N ARG A 98 5.50 -1.94 4.82
CA ARG A 98 4.46 -2.98 4.89
C ARG A 98 3.07 -2.40 4.72
N ILE A 99 2.83 -1.27 5.34
CA ILE A 99 1.52 -0.63 5.26
C ILE A 99 1.19 -0.26 3.83
N VAL A 100 2.14 0.35 3.12
CA VAL A 100 1.89 0.76 1.74
C VAL A 100 1.71 -0.45 0.83
N ARG A 101 2.54 -1.48 1.01
CA ARG A 101 2.40 -2.70 0.21
C ARG A 101 1.06 -3.37 0.44
N SER A 102 0.60 -3.36 1.68
CA SER A 102 -0.70 -3.89 2.04
C SER A 102 -1.82 -3.20 1.25
N PHE A 103 -1.72 -1.88 1.10
CA PHE A 103 -2.70 -1.13 0.33
C PHE A 103 -2.79 -1.64 -1.11
N LEU A 104 -1.65 -1.85 -1.76
CA LEU A 104 -1.65 -2.35 -3.12
C LEU A 104 -2.21 -3.77 -3.20
N ILE A 105 -1.76 -4.62 -2.31
CA ILE A 105 -2.16 -6.03 -2.32
C ILE A 105 -3.67 -6.17 -2.12
N HIS A 106 -4.23 -5.45 -1.15
CA HIS A 106 -5.65 -5.54 -0.86
C HIS A 106 -6.52 -4.90 -1.95
N ASN A 107 -5.91 -4.17 -2.85
CA ASN A 107 -6.62 -3.62 -4.01
C ASN A 107 -6.36 -4.43 -5.28
N GLY A 108 -5.75 -5.59 -5.14
CA GLY A 108 -5.58 -6.52 -6.26
C GLY A 108 -4.27 -6.41 -6.99
N VAL A 109 -3.36 -5.55 -6.55
CA VAL A 109 -2.06 -5.42 -7.19
C VAL A 109 -1.10 -6.32 -6.45
N MET A 110 -0.95 -7.55 -6.92
CA MET A 110 -0.05 -8.50 -6.31
C MET A 110 1.38 -8.13 -6.65
N LEU A 111 2.20 -8.02 -5.64
CA LEU A 111 3.60 -7.68 -5.84
C LEU A 111 4.38 -8.94 -6.17
N GLN A 112 5.54 -8.76 -6.80
CA GLN A 112 6.31 -9.90 -7.25
C GLN A 112 6.75 -10.78 -6.11
N ALA A 113 6.76 -12.08 -6.38
CA ALA A 113 7.17 -13.05 -5.39
C ALA A 113 8.58 -12.79 -4.87
N GLY A 114 9.42 -12.23 -5.70
CA GLY A 114 10.80 -11.98 -5.31
C GLY A 114 10.95 -11.09 -4.12
N TRP A 115 10.00 -10.19 -3.88
CA TRP A 115 10.16 -9.35 -2.73
C TRP A 115 9.17 -9.66 -1.62
N GLN A 116 8.24 -10.52 -1.88
CA GLN A 116 7.34 -10.94 -0.82
C GLN A 116 8.13 -11.48 0.34
N TYR A 117 7.63 -11.22 1.51
CA TYR A 117 8.26 -11.77 2.68
C TYR A 117 8.38 -13.27 2.55
N ARG A 118 9.57 -13.77 2.78
CA ARG A 118 9.79 -15.18 2.84
C ARG A 118 10.22 -15.54 4.23
N PRO A 119 9.56 -16.49 4.84
CA PRO A 119 10.06 -16.98 6.10
C PRO A 119 11.50 -17.39 5.87
N HIS A 120 12.38 -16.91 6.69
CA HIS A 120 13.78 -17.16 6.49
C HIS A 120 14.10 -18.62 6.36
N GLY A 121 13.29 -19.46 6.92
CA GLY A 121 13.54 -20.88 6.81
C GLY A 121 13.35 -21.42 5.41
N THR A 122 12.75 -20.66 4.54
CA THR A 122 12.51 -21.16 3.19
C THR A 122 13.41 -20.54 2.18
N SER A 123 14.22 -19.83 2.46
CA SER A 123 15.04 -19.12 1.59
C SER A 123 15.42 -19.73 0.35
N GLU A 124 14.97 -20.00 0.84
CA GLU A 124 15.20 -20.29 0.19
C GLU A 124 15.27 -20.46 -0.17
#